data_2c811e81fb3c5ce5ee828e3bae3cd9cd
#
_entry.id   2c811e81fb3c5ce5ee828e3bae3cd9cd
#
_cell.length_a   1.000
_cell.length_b   1.000
_cell.length_c   1.000
_cell.angle_alpha   90.00
_cell.angle_beta   90.00
_cell.angle_gamma   90.00
#
_symmetry.space_group_name_H-M   'P 1'
#
loop_
_entity.id
_entity.type
_entity.pdbx_description
1 polymer ?
#
loop_
_entity_poly.entity_id
_entity_poly.type
_entity_poly.pdbx_seq_one_letter_code
_entity_poly.pdbx_strand_id
1 'polypeptide(L)'
;MTDTLSRFTATRPQLVLFDLDGTLTDSAEGIVASFRHALGEVGAPVPGGDLAGRIVGPPMHYTLRSLGLGERADAAIAAYRADYTARGWAMNRTFDGIPALLADLHAAGVRLAVATSKAEPTAQRILAHFGLDGFFEVIAGASPDGMRAVKADVVASALARLEPLPQRVVMVGDRLHDVEGAAAHGIDTVVVGWGYGRADFAEPTSVPAFAHVDSVADLREVLGV
;
A
#
# COMPACT_ATOMS: atom_id res chain seq x y z
N MET A 1 -9.19 12.06 -23.53
CA MET A 1 -8.23 11.91 -22.42
C MET A 1 -7.76 13.25 -21.81
N THR A 2 -8.02 14.40 -22.41
CA THR A 2 -7.55 15.72 -21.93
C THR A 2 -8.45 16.39 -20.87
N ASP A 3 -9.66 15.91 -20.64
CA ASP A 3 -10.61 16.60 -19.75
C ASP A 3 -10.56 16.14 -18.28
N THR A 4 -10.05 14.94 -18.01
CA THR A 4 -9.98 14.36 -16.65
C THR A 4 -8.79 14.93 -15.85
N LEU A 5 -7.63 15.10 -16.49
CA LEU A 5 -6.45 15.73 -15.87
C LEU A 5 -6.70 17.22 -15.54
N SER A 6 -7.54 17.91 -16.33
CA SER A 6 -7.91 19.32 -16.10
C SER A 6 -8.64 19.56 -14.76
N ARG A 7 -9.30 18.56 -14.20
CA ARG A 7 -10.02 18.72 -12.91
C ARG A 7 -9.11 18.74 -11.71
N PHE A 8 -7.95 18.07 -11.77
CA PHE A 8 -6.96 18.08 -10.66
C PHE A 8 -5.97 19.23 -10.76
N THR A 9 -5.58 19.66 -11.97
CA THR A 9 -4.69 20.81 -12.14
C THR A 9 -5.32 22.13 -11.68
N ALA A 10 -6.65 22.18 -11.50
CA ALA A 10 -7.33 23.39 -11.01
C ALA A 10 -7.20 23.59 -9.49
N THR A 11 -7.04 22.53 -8.67
CA THR A 11 -6.89 22.65 -7.22
C THR A 11 -6.18 21.42 -6.62
N ARG A 12 -5.05 21.62 -5.94
CA ARG A 12 -4.26 20.62 -5.22
C ARG A 12 -5.11 19.83 -4.20
N PRO A 13 -4.87 18.52 -3.98
CA PRO A 13 -5.49 17.80 -2.86
C PRO A 13 -5.06 18.43 -1.52
N GLN A 14 -5.96 18.40 -0.55
CA GLN A 14 -5.70 18.93 0.80
C GLN A 14 -5.24 17.81 1.76
N LEU A 15 -5.58 16.55 1.43
CA LEU A 15 -5.17 15.37 2.14
C LEU A 15 -4.85 14.27 1.12
N VAL A 16 -3.69 13.62 1.29
CA VAL A 16 -3.31 12.45 0.49
C VAL A 16 -3.12 11.26 1.43
N LEU A 17 -3.84 10.18 1.13
CA LEU A 17 -3.65 8.86 1.74
C LEU A 17 -2.69 8.06 0.85
N PHE A 18 -1.65 7.46 1.41
CA PHE A 18 -0.72 6.60 0.69
C PHE A 18 -0.85 5.15 1.13
N ASP A 19 -0.82 4.21 0.21
CA ASP A 19 -0.41 2.85 0.57
C ASP A 19 1.10 2.81 0.84
N LEU A 20 1.60 1.71 1.38
CA LEU A 20 3.00 1.54 1.76
C LEU A 20 3.75 0.63 0.77
N ASP A 21 3.38 -0.66 0.74
CA ASP A 21 4.09 -1.68 -0.05
C ASP A 21 3.78 -1.54 -1.55
N GLY A 22 4.78 -1.25 -2.38
CA GLY A 22 4.58 -1.00 -3.82
C GLY A 22 4.25 0.46 -4.17
N THR A 23 4.03 1.30 -3.17
CA THR A 23 3.72 2.72 -3.36
C THR A 23 4.82 3.62 -2.79
N LEU A 24 5.05 3.60 -1.49
CA LEU A 24 6.13 4.35 -0.83
C LEU A 24 7.42 3.53 -0.77
N THR A 25 7.30 2.20 -0.61
CA THR A 25 8.45 1.31 -0.40
C THR A 25 8.43 0.09 -1.31
N ASP A 26 9.62 -0.32 -1.77
CA ASP A 26 9.89 -1.57 -2.47
C ASP A 26 10.22 -2.66 -1.45
N SER A 27 9.20 -3.37 -1.00
CA SER A 27 9.26 -4.38 0.07
C SER A 27 9.31 -5.81 -0.46
N ALA A 28 9.36 -6.01 -1.78
CA ALA A 28 9.26 -7.34 -2.39
C ALA A 28 10.33 -8.30 -1.89
N GLU A 29 11.57 -7.86 -1.74
CA GLU A 29 12.68 -8.71 -1.31
C GLU A 29 12.37 -9.37 0.04
N GLY A 30 11.99 -8.60 1.03
CA GLY A 30 11.71 -9.11 2.38
C GLY A 30 10.44 -9.96 2.45
N ILE A 31 9.38 -9.56 1.76
CA ILE A 31 8.12 -10.31 1.72
C ILE A 31 8.34 -11.67 1.03
N VAL A 32 8.99 -11.69 -0.14
CA VAL A 32 9.27 -12.92 -0.89
C VAL A 32 10.23 -13.84 -0.12
N ALA A 33 11.28 -13.29 0.53
CA ALA A 33 12.21 -14.07 1.34
C ALA A 33 11.48 -14.76 2.52
N SER A 34 10.68 -14.01 3.27
CA SER A 34 9.92 -14.56 4.39
C SER A 34 8.83 -15.55 3.96
N PHE A 35 8.21 -15.32 2.80
CA PHE A 35 7.25 -16.25 2.21
C PHE A 35 7.91 -17.59 1.83
N ARG A 36 9.08 -17.55 1.17
CA ARG A 36 9.86 -18.76 0.85
C ARG A 36 10.31 -19.51 2.09
N HIS A 37 10.77 -18.78 3.11
CA HIS A 37 11.11 -19.37 4.40
C HIS A 37 9.91 -20.10 5.02
N ALA A 38 8.76 -19.46 5.08
CA ALA A 38 7.54 -20.03 5.65
C ALA A 38 7.10 -21.33 4.94
N LEU A 39 7.18 -21.36 3.60
CA LEU A 39 6.87 -22.59 2.85
C LEU A 39 7.90 -23.70 3.09
N GLY A 40 9.19 -23.35 3.22
CA GLY A 40 10.25 -24.29 3.57
C GLY A 40 10.03 -24.95 4.94
N GLU A 41 9.64 -24.18 5.96
CA GLU A 41 9.35 -24.67 7.31
C GLU A 41 8.22 -25.72 7.34
N VAL A 42 7.25 -25.62 6.42
CA VAL A 42 6.14 -26.58 6.35
C VAL A 42 6.31 -27.62 5.23
N GLY A 43 7.48 -27.66 4.60
CA GLY A 43 7.76 -28.62 3.50
C GLY A 43 6.84 -28.44 2.29
N ALA A 44 6.44 -27.21 1.98
CA ALA A 44 5.58 -26.89 0.84
C ALA A 44 6.41 -26.33 -0.34
N PRO A 45 6.03 -26.63 -1.60
CA PRO A 45 6.72 -26.10 -2.76
C PRO A 45 6.46 -24.58 -2.89
N VAL A 46 7.47 -23.83 -3.32
CA VAL A 46 7.33 -22.41 -3.65
C VAL A 46 6.68 -22.30 -5.04
N PRO A 47 5.57 -21.56 -5.20
CA PRO A 47 4.97 -21.34 -6.50
C PRO A 47 5.94 -20.62 -7.46
N GLY A 48 5.91 -21.03 -8.74
CA GLY A 48 6.69 -20.38 -9.79
C GLY A 48 6.08 -19.07 -10.28
N GLY A 49 6.81 -18.39 -11.19
CA GLY A 49 6.38 -17.13 -11.82
C GLY A 49 6.67 -15.89 -10.99
N ASP A 50 5.96 -14.80 -11.30
CA ASP A 50 6.08 -13.54 -10.58
C ASP A 50 5.47 -13.64 -9.17
N LEU A 51 6.33 -13.90 -8.19
CA LEU A 51 5.88 -13.96 -6.79
C LEU A 51 5.55 -12.57 -6.26
N ALA A 52 6.34 -11.56 -6.57
CA ALA A 52 6.15 -10.21 -6.02
C ALA A 52 4.76 -9.67 -6.41
N GLY A 53 4.42 -9.70 -7.69
CA GLY A 53 3.11 -9.26 -8.17
C GLY A 53 1.93 -10.03 -7.57
N ARG A 54 2.14 -11.28 -7.13
CA ARG A 54 1.08 -12.13 -6.57
C ARG A 54 0.89 -12.00 -5.06
N ILE A 55 1.95 -11.74 -4.31
CA ILE A 55 1.92 -11.83 -2.84
C ILE A 55 2.15 -10.52 -2.11
N VAL A 56 2.68 -9.49 -2.79
CA VAL A 56 2.84 -8.17 -2.17
C VAL A 56 1.55 -7.36 -2.31
N GLY A 57 1.08 -6.77 -1.22
CA GLY A 57 -0.17 -6.02 -1.13
C GLY A 57 -1.28 -6.79 -0.40
N PRO A 58 -1.73 -7.96 -0.86
CA PRO A 58 -2.73 -8.74 -0.14
C PRO A 58 -2.25 -9.19 1.25
N PRO A 59 -3.16 -9.29 2.25
CA PRO A 59 -2.79 -9.82 3.55
C PRO A 59 -2.25 -11.26 3.45
N MET A 60 -1.04 -11.49 3.93
CA MET A 60 -0.30 -12.76 3.76
C MET A 60 -1.05 -14.01 4.24
N HIS A 61 -1.88 -13.89 5.26
CA HIS A 61 -2.66 -15.03 5.74
C HIS A 61 -3.69 -15.53 4.72
N TYR A 62 -4.29 -14.63 3.91
CA TYR A 62 -5.16 -15.04 2.79
C TYR A 62 -4.33 -15.72 1.70
N THR A 63 -3.18 -15.15 1.35
CA THR A 63 -2.27 -15.71 0.34
C THR A 63 -1.82 -17.12 0.73
N LEU A 64 -1.36 -17.34 1.96
CA LEU A 64 -0.91 -18.67 2.41
C LEU A 64 -2.07 -19.68 2.50
N ARG A 65 -3.27 -19.25 2.91
CA ARG A 65 -4.45 -20.14 2.93
C ARG A 65 -4.90 -20.54 1.54
N SER A 66 -4.79 -19.66 0.53
CA SER A 66 -5.17 -19.96 -0.85
C SER A 66 -4.28 -21.00 -1.55
N LEU A 67 -3.11 -21.32 -0.97
CA LEU A 67 -2.18 -22.33 -1.52
C LEU A 67 -2.63 -23.78 -1.29
N GLY A 68 -3.75 -24.03 -0.61
CA GLY A 68 -4.22 -25.38 -0.35
C GLY A 68 -3.35 -26.17 0.64
N LEU A 69 -2.68 -25.50 1.55
CA LEU A 69 -1.78 -26.12 2.55
C LEU A 69 -2.49 -26.98 3.60
N GLY A 70 -3.83 -26.93 3.66
CA GLY A 70 -4.61 -27.64 4.67
C GLY A 70 -4.22 -27.22 6.09
N GLU A 71 -4.02 -28.22 6.97
CA GLU A 71 -3.65 -27.99 8.37
C GLU A 71 -2.29 -27.30 8.55
N ARG A 72 -1.43 -27.28 7.51
CA ARG A 72 -0.11 -26.60 7.56
C ARG A 72 -0.22 -25.08 7.36
N ALA A 73 -1.37 -24.55 6.97
CA ALA A 73 -1.52 -23.12 6.67
C ALA A 73 -1.23 -22.23 7.88
N ASP A 74 -1.71 -22.60 9.07
CA ASP A 74 -1.48 -21.81 10.28
C ASP A 74 -0.01 -21.82 10.72
N ALA A 75 0.68 -22.95 10.57
CA ALA A 75 2.13 -23.05 10.80
C ALA A 75 2.92 -22.19 9.82
N ALA A 76 2.55 -22.19 8.52
CA ALA A 76 3.17 -21.33 7.52
C ALA A 76 2.96 -19.83 7.82
N ILE A 77 1.74 -19.44 8.25
CA ILE A 77 1.45 -18.06 8.65
C ILE A 77 2.30 -17.65 9.86
N ALA A 78 2.43 -18.53 10.86
CA ALA A 78 3.25 -18.26 12.05
C ALA A 78 4.73 -18.12 11.67
N ALA A 79 5.26 -19.01 10.83
CA ALA A 79 6.64 -18.96 10.34
C ALA A 79 6.90 -17.68 9.53
N TYR A 80 5.98 -17.30 8.62
CA TYR A 80 6.08 -16.04 7.89
C TYR A 80 6.16 -14.84 8.85
N ARG A 81 5.23 -14.75 9.81
CA ARG A 81 5.19 -13.63 10.76
C ARG A 81 6.46 -13.54 11.58
N ALA A 82 6.97 -14.66 12.07
CA ALA A 82 8.20 -14.72 12.85
C ALA A 82 9.40 -14.22 12.05
N ASP A 83 9.59 -14.75 10.84
CA ASP A 83 10.71 -14.38 9.97
C ASP A 83 10.60 -12.93 9.49
N TYR A 84 9.42 -12.51 9.03
CA TYR A 84 9.21 -11.14 8.56
C TYR A 84 9.44 -10.12 9.67
N THR A 85 8.96 -10.39 10.89
CA THR A 85 9.17 -9.50 12.05
C THR A 85 10.63 -9.45 12.49
N ALA A 86 11.36 -10.55 12.37
CA ALA A 86 12.76 -10.62 12.77
C ALA A 86 13.69 -9.93 11.75
N ARG A 87 13.51 -10.18 10.45
CA ARG A 87 14.45 -9.74 9.39
C ARG A 87 13.79 -9.17 8.14
N GLY A 88 12.69 -9.77 7.65
CA GLY A 88 12.12 -9.43 6.34
C GLY A 88 11.66 -7.98 6.24
N TRP A 89 11.15 -7.40 7.31
CA TRP A 89 10.71 -5.99 7.31
C TRP A 89 11.83 -5.01 6.96
N ALA A 90 13.09 -5.33 7.28
CA ALA A 90 14.25 -4.47 7.04
C ALA A 90 14.85 -4.67 5.62
N MET A 91 14.48 -5.76 4.92
CA MET A 91 14.84 -6.01 3.53
C MET A 91 13.87 -5.21 2.63
N ASN A 92 14.00 -3.90 2.69
CA ASN A 92 13.07 -2.93 2.13
C ASN A 92 13.82 -1.64 1.78
N ARG A 93 13.29 -0.85 0.86
CA ARG A 93 13.83 0.48 0.50
C ARG A 93 12.70 1.41 0.07
N THR A 94 12.89 2.70 0.15
CA THR A 94 11.97 3.67 -0.46
C THR A 94 12.13 3.66 -1.97
N PHE A 95 11.06 3.88 -2.72
CA PHE A 95 11.20 4.19 -4.13
C PHE A 95 11.89 5.55 -4.32
N ASP A 96 12.67 5.66 -5.41
CA ASP A 96 13.41 6.88 -5.74
C ASP A 96 12.46 8.07 -5.90
N GLY A 97 12.80 9.18 -5.24
CA GLY A 97 12.02 10.42 -5.28
C GLY A 97 10.88 10.51 -4.26
N ILE A 98 10.46 9.41 -3.61
CA ILE A 98 9.38 9.42 -2.60
C ILE A 98 9.70 10.33 -1.41
N PRO A 99 10.90 10.29 -0.78
CA PRO A 99 11.20 11.22 0.32
C PRO A 99 11.07 12.70 -0.08
N ALA A 100 11.53 13.05 -1.30
CA ALA A 100 11.43 14.41 -1.81
C ALA A 100 9.97 14.81 -2.10
N LEU A 101 9.17 13.92 -2.69
CA LEU A 101 7.74 14.14 -2.90
C LEU A 101 7.00 14.42 -1.59
N LEU A 102 7.24 13.61 -0.55
CA LEU A 102 6.60 13.79 0.76
C LEU A 102 6.99 15.14 1.39
N ALA A 103 8.27 15.52 1.29
CA ALA A 103 8.76 16.80 1.79
C ALA A 103 8.10 17.99 1.06
N ASP A 104 7.95 17.92 -0.24
CA ASP A 104 7.33 18.99 -1.03
C ASP A 104 5.82 19.10 -0.78
N LEU A 105 5.10 17.97 -0.69
CA LEU A 105 3.69 17.96 -0.29
C LEU A 105 3.49 18.58 1.10
N HIS A 106 4.34 18.17 2.06
CA HIS A 106 4.29 18.71 3.42
C HIS A 106 4.58 20.23 3.44
N ALA A 107 5.61 20.68 2.73
CA ALA A 107 5.94 22.12 2.61
C ALA A 107 4.82 22.91 1.93
N ALA A 108 4.07 22.28 1.05
CA ALA A 108 2.92 22.85 0.37
C ALA A 108 1.63 22.86 1.24
N GLY A 109 1.70 22.40 2.49
CA GLY A 109 0.59 22.35 3.43
C GLY A 109 -0.43 21.26 3.17
N VAL A 110 -0.06 20.23 2.40
CA VAL A 110 -0.90 19.05 2.17
C VAL A 110 -0.80 18.14 3.40
N ARG A 111 -1.94 17.74 3.95
CA ARG A 111 -2.00 16.73 5.02
C ARG A 111 -1.69 15.37 4.44
N LEU A 112 -0.88 14.57 5.13
CA LEU A 112 -0.46 13.25 4.66
C LEU A 112 -0.84 12.17 5.66
N ALA A 113 -1.29 11.03 5.18
CA ALA A 113 -1.53 9.85 6.00
C ALA A 113 -1.22 8.57 5.22
N VAL A 114 -1.04 7.48 5.95
CA VAL A 114 -0.88 6.14 5.38
C VAL A 114 -2.13 5.30 5.67
N ALA A 115 -2.60 4.59 4.65
CA ALA A 115 -3.68 3.60 4.74
C ALA A 115 -3.23 2.32 4.03
N THR A 116 -2.68 1.35 4.79
CA THR A 116 -2.04 0.16 4.23
C THR A 116 -2.62 -1.15 4.74
N SER A 117 -2.65 -2.18 3.90
CA SER A 117 -3.01 -3.56 4.29
C SER A 117 -1.94 -4.24 5.16
N LYS A 118 -0.77 -3.62 5.30
CA LYS A 118 0.26 -4.07 6.24
C LYS A 118 -0.19 -3.86 7.68
N ALA A 119 0.23 -4.75 8.60
CA ALA A 119 -0.03 -4.58 10.04
C ALA A 119 0.48 -3.21 10.53
N GLU A 120 -0.37 -2.44 11.21
CA GLU A 120 -0.10 -1.05 11.62
C GLU A 120 1.24 -0.88 12.37
N PRO A 121 1.59 -1.72 13.37
CA PRO A 121 2.88 -1.59 14.06
C PRO A 121 4.09 -1.81 13.14
N THR A 122 3.94 -2.68 12.14
CA THR A 122 5.00 -2.93 11.16
C THR A 122 5.15 -1.76 10.19
N ALA A 123 4.04 -1.17 9.73
CA ALA A 123 4.06 0.02 8.90
C ALA A 123 4.74 1.20 9.62
N GLN A 124 4.39 1.45 10.87
CA GLN A 124 5.03 2.46 11.72
C GLN A 124 6.54 2.24 11.85
N ARG A 125 6.95 0.97 12.11
CA ARG A 125 8.37 0.60 12.22
C ARG A 125 9.15 0.87 10.92
N ILE A 126 8.58 0.53 9.77
CA ILE A 126 9.20 0.74 8.46
C ILE A 126 9.35 2.23 8.17
N LEU A 127 8.30 3.01 8.38
CA LEU A 127 8.33 4.46 8.11
C LEU A 127 9.31 5.18 9.04
N ALA A 128 9.38 4.81 10.32
CA ALA A 128 10.37 5.33 11.26
C ALA A 128 11.81 4.95 10.87
N HIS A 129 12.02 3.71 10.36
CA HIS A 129 13.34 3.27 9.88
C HIS A 129 13.87 4.13 8.73
N PHE A 130 12.97 4.59 7.85
CA PHE A 130 13.33 5.48 6.74
C PHE A 130 13.25 6.98 7.10
N GLY A 131 12.89 7.34 8.33
CA GLY A 131 12.71 8.73 8.76
C GLY A 131 11.55 9.43 8.08
N LEU A 132 10.52 8.66 7.65
CA LEU A 132 9.35 9.19 6.93
C LEU A 132 8.11 9.35 7.83
N ASP A 133 8.11 8.77 9.01
CA ASP A 133 6.97 8.77 9.94
C ASP A 133 6.51 10.18 10.32
N GLY A 134 7.45 11.13 10.44
CA GLY A 134 7.16 12.53 10.76
C GLY A 134 6.36 13.30 9.70
N PHE A 135 6.23 12.80 8.48
CA PHE A 135 5.39 13.42 7.44
C PHE A 135 3.91 13.11 7.61
N PHE A 136 3.55 12.03 8.31
CA PHE A 136 2.19 11.51 8.35
C PHE A 136 1.48 11.85 9.66
N GLU A 137 0.30 12.48 9.57
CA GLU A 137 -0.58 12.72 10.74
C GLU A 137 -1.14 11.40 11.30
N VAL A 138 -1.42 10.44 10.42
CA VAL A 138 -1.96 9.13 10.75
C VAL A 138 -1.25 8.05 9.93
N ILE A 139 -0.83 6.99 10.59
CA ILE A 139 -0.41 5.75 9.95
C ILE A 139 -1.44 4.69 10.35
N ALA A 140 -2.35 4.36 9.42
CA ALA A 140 -3.36 3.35 9.61
C ALA A 140 -2.98 2.07 8.85
N GLY A 141 -3.08 0.94 9.51
CA GLY A 141 -2.78 -0.37 8.95
C GLY A 141 -3.78 -1.43 9.38
N ALA A 142 -3.62 -2.66 8.86
CA ALA A 142 -4.40 -3.79 9.31
C ALA A 142 -4.23 -4.01 10.82
N SER A 143 -5.33 -4.32 11.51
CA SER A 143 -5.30 -4.60 12.94
C SER A 143 -4.93 -6.05 13.24
N PRO A 144 -4.22 -6.33 14.36
CA PRO A 144 -3.84 -7.70 14.74
C PRO A 144 -5.03 -8.63 14.98
N ASP A 145 -6.16 -8.09 15.41
CA ASP A 145 -7.41 -8.80 15.68
C ASP A 145 -8.23 -9.15 14.43
N GLY A 146 -7.80 -8.65 13.25
CA GLY A 146 -8.48 -8.87 11.97
C GLY A 146 -9.73 -8.01 11.73
N MET A 147 -10.10 -7.12 12.64
CA MET A 147 -11.26 -6.22 12.48
C MET A 147 -11.05 -5.21 11.35
N ARG A 148 -9.80 -4.84 11.07
CA ARG A 148 -9.40 -4.04 9.91
C ARG A 148 -8.54 -4.89 9.00
N ALA A 149 -9.17 -5.78 8.23
CA ALA A 149 -8.47 -6.72 7.36
C ALA A 149 -8.48 -6.29 5.89
N VAL A 150 -9.51 -5.57 5.46
CA VAL A 150 -9.67 -5.11 4.08
C VAL A 150 -9.33 -3.63 3.95
N LYS A 151 -8.94 -3.20 2.75
CA LYS A 151 -8.48 -1.81 2.52
C LYS A 151 -9.55 -0.78 2.89
N ALA A 152 -10.82 -1.03 2.61
CA ALA A 152 -11.90 -0.12 2.96
C ALA A 152 -11.98 0.17 4.47
N ASP A 153 -11.80 -0.85 5.34
CA ASP A 153 -11.82 -0.67 6.79
C ASP A 153 -10.59 0.12 7.28
N VAL A 154 -9.44 -0.08 6.63
CA VAL A 154 -8.22 0.68 6.93
C VAL A 154 -8.40 2.14 6.54
N VAL A 155 -8.96 2.42 5.36
CA VAL A 155 -9.27 3.78 4.90
C VAL A 155 -10.26 4.44 5.86
N ALA A 156 -11.36 3.75 6.25
CA ALA A 156 -12.31 4.25 7.25
C ALA A 156 -11.62 4.65 8.56
N SER A 157 -10.72 3.79 9.05
CA SER A 157 -9.96 4.06 10.28
C SER A 157 -9.02 5.26 10.13
N ALA A 158 -8.38 5.42 8.98
CA ALA A 158 -7.55 6.60 8.71
C ALA A 158 -8.38 7.88 8.72
N LEU A 159 -9.50 7.89 7.99
CA LEU A 159 -10.39 9.05 7.90
C LEU A 159 -10.96 9.46 9.26
N ALA A 160 -11.41 8.50 10.06
CA ALA A 160 -11.93 8.77 11.40
C ALA A 160 -10.90 9.42 12.35
N ARG A 161 -9.62 9.11 12.16
CA ARG A 161 -8.51 9.66 12.96
C ARG A 161 -8.02 11.02 12.43
N LEU A 162 -8.44 11.40 11.21
CA LEU A 162 -8.03 12.64 10.52
C LEU A 162 -9.07 13.75 10.58
N GLU A 163 -10.19 13.53 11.23
CA GLU A 163 -11.27 14.51 11.41
C GLU A 163 -10.75 15.84 12.00
N PRO A 164 -11.20 17.03 11.51
CA PRO A 164 -12.15 17.22 10.41
C PRO A 164 -11.49 16.99 9.05
N LEU A 165 -12.23 16.32 8.15
CA LEU A 165 -11.76 16.03 6.81
C LEU A 165 -11.88 17.23 5.88
N PRO A 166 -10.89 17.48 5.02
CA PRO A 166 -11.00 18.48 3.96
C PRO A 166 -11.88 17.97 2.82
N GLN A 167 -12.28 18.87 1.91
CA GLN A 167 -13.13 18.52 0.77
C GLN A 167 -12.44 17.63 -0.27
N ARG A 168 -11.11 17.74 -0.39
CA ARG A 168 -10.33 17.03 -1.42
C ARG A 168 -9.36 16.09 -0.78
N VAL A 169 -9.75 14.82 -0.77
CA VAL A 169 -8.94 13.69 -0.34
C VAL A 169 -8.62 12.84 -1.56
N VAL A 170 -7.39 12.36 -1.67
CA VAL A 170 -6.92 11.48 -2.74
C VAL A 170 -6.21 10.29 -2.11
N MET A 171 -6.42 9.10 -2.65
CA MET A 171 -5.63 7.91 -2.37
C MET A 171 -4.53 7.75 -3.44
N VAL A 172 -3.36 7.33 -3.03
CA VAL A 172 -2.26 6.90 -3.90
C VAL A 172 -1.91 5.47 -3.54
N GLY A 173 -1.98 4.57 -4.51
CA GLY A 173 -1.72 3.15 -4.30
C GLY A 173 -1.31 2.45 -5.59
N ASP A 174 -0.89 1.20 -5.53
CA ASP A 174 -0.45 0.44 -6.71
C ASP A 174 -1.37 -0.74 -7.06
N ARG A 175 -2.37 -1.06 -6.20
CA ARG A 175 -3.23 -2.23 -6.35
C ARG A 175 -4.70 -1.85 -6.57
N LEU A 176 -5.45 -2.77 -7.19
CA LEU A 176 -6.90 -2.60 -7.37
C LEU A 176 -7.63 -2.43 -6.02
N HIS A 177 -7.20 -3.13 -4.98
CA HIS A 177 -7.84 -2.99 -3.68
C HIS A 177 -7.65 -1.59 -3.04
N ASP A 178 -6.65 -0.79 -3.47
CA ASP A 178 -6.52 0.61 -3.08
C ASP A 178 -7.63 1.44 -3.72
N VAL A 179 -7.89 1.19 -5.01
CA VAL A 179 -8.96 1.85 -5.76
C VAL A 179 -10.32 1.51 -5.16
N GLU A 180 -10.62 0.22 -4.96
CA GLU A 180 -11.88 -0.24 -4.41
C GLU A 180 -12.08 0.23 -2.96
N GLY A 181 -11.03 0.15 -2.14
CA GLY A 181 -11.07 0.58 -0.75
C GLY A 181 -11.29 2.08 -0.58
N ALA A 182 -10.68 2.91 -1.40
CA ALA A 182 -10.88 4.36 -1.40
C ALA A 182 -12.26 4.74 -1.97
N ALA A 183 -12.68 4.10 -3.05
CA ALA A 183 -13.98 4.34 -3.69
C ALA A 183 -15.16 4.04 -2.78
N ALA A 184 -15.05 3.06 -1.86
CA ALA A 184 -16.06 2.79 -0.83
C ALA A 184 -16.35 4.01 0.09
N HIS A 185 -15.43 4.99 0.10
CA HIS A 185 -15.54 6.24 0.85
C HIS A 185 -15.65 7.48 -0.05
N GLY A 186 -15.91 7.29 -1.35
CA GLY A 186 -16.02 8.38 -2.32
C GLY A 186 -14.70 9.09 -2.62
N ILE A 187 -13.56 8.42 -2.42
CA ILE A 187 -12.22 8.97 -2.62
C ILE A 187 -11.65 8.45 -3.93
N ASP A 188 -11.17 9.37 -4.77
CA ASP A 188 -10.48 9.05 -6.01
C ASP A 188 -9.08 8.51 -5.75
N THR A 189 -8.62 7.57 -6.60
CA THR A 189 -7.29 6.97 -6.48
C THR A 189 -6.41 7.27 -7.69
N VAL A 190 -5.19 7.70 -7.43
CA VAL A 190 -4.09 7.72 -8.40
C VAL A 190 -3.32 6.41 -8.26
N VAL A 191 -3.27 5.63 -9.33
CA VAL A 191 -2.54 4.36 -9.37
C VAL A 191 -1.12 4.59 -9.86
N VAL A 192 -0.15 4.07 -9.11
CA VAL A 192 1.27 4.15 -9.46
C VAL A 192 1.75 2.87 -10.16
N GLY A 193 2.45 3.01 -11.28
CA GLY A 193 2.87 1.92 -12.17
C GLY A 193 4.18 1.23 -11.78
N TRP A 194 4.94 1.77 -10.82
CA TRP A 194 6.21 1.19 -10.36
C TRP A 194 6.05 0.10 -9.28
N GLY A 195 4.82 -0.09 -8.77
CA GLY A 195 4.51 -1.11 -7.78
C GLY A 195 4.29 -2.51 -8.36
N TYR A 196 3.53 -3.33 -7.65
CA TYR A 196 3.34 -4.75 -7.95
C TYR A 196 1.99 -5.06 -8.61
N GLY A 197 1.07 -4.08 -8.66
CA GLY A 197 -0.33 -4.26 -9.08
C GLY A 197 -0.58 -4.18 -10.58
N ARG A 198 0.45 -4.17 -11.43
CA ARG A 198 0.27 -4.00 -12.87
C ARG A 198 -0.71 -4.99 -13.50
N ALA A 199 -0.73 -6.22 -13.02
CA ALA A 199 -1.64 -7.25 -13.51
C ALA A 199 -3.11 -7.00 -13.12
N ASP A 200 -3.36 -6.26 -12.04
CA ASP A 200 -4.72 -5.94 -11.57
C ASP A 200 -5.47 -5.06 -12.56
N PHE A 201 -4.75 -4.34 -13.42
CA PHE A 201 -5.28 -3.37 -14.40
C PHE A 201 -5.09 -3.82 -15.84
N ALA A 202 -4.77 -5.11 -16.09
CA ALA A 202 -4.64 -5.66 -17.44
C ALA A 202 -5.99 -5.70 -18.17
N GLU A 203 -7.09 -5.83 -17.43
CA GLU A 203 -8.45 -5.80 -17.93
C GLU A 203 -9.22 -4.62 -17.29
N PRO A 204 -10.31 -4.13 -17.92
CA PRO A 204 -11.13 -3.08 -17.33
C PRO A 204 -11.65 -3.46 -15.95
N THR A 205 -11.49 -2.58 -14.98
CA THR A 205 -11.94 -2.76 -13.60
C THR A 205 -13.35 -2.20 -13.39
N SER A 206 -14.09 -2.76 -12.42
CA SER A 206 -15.45 -2.30 -12.08
C SER A 206 -15.45 -0.89 -11.46
N VAL A 207 -14.36 -0.52 -10.80
CA VAL A 207 -14.13 0.83 -10.25
C VAL A 207 -12.92 1.41 -10.99
N PRO A 208 -13.09 2.47 -11.78
CA PRO A 208 -11.98 3.07 -12.49
C PRO A 208 -11.08 3.86 -11.51
N ALA A 209 -9.77 3.77 -11.71
CA ALA A 209 -8.85 4.71 -11.09
C ALA A 209 -9.04 6.11 -11.70
N PHE A 210 -8.78 7.13 -10.90
CA PHE A 210 -8.80 8.52 -11.38
C PHE A 210 -7.70 8.78 -12.42
N ALA A 211 -6.48 8.33 -12.11
CA ALA A 211 -5.32 8.42 -12.99
C ALA A 211 -4.37 7.24 -12.78
N HIS A 212 -3.58 6.93 -13.82
CA HIS A 212 -2.43 6.05 -13.74
C HIS A 212 -1.18 6.87 -14.06
N VAL A 213 -0.14 6.71 -13.26
CA VAL A 213 1.15 7.40 -13.42
C VAL A 213 2.30 6.40 -13.35
N ASP A 214 3.30 6.56 -14.21
CA ASP A 214 4.40 5.61 -14.31
C ASP A 214 5.67 6.08 -13.59
N SER A 215 5.72 7.34 -13.14
CA SER A 215 6.87 7.90 -12.43
C SER A 215 6.45 8.79 -11.25
N VAL A 216 7.37 8.98 -10.30
CA VAL A 216 7.20 9.94 -9.20
C VAL A 216 7.07 11.38 -9.74
N ALA A 217 7.69 11.69 -10.88
CA ALA A 217 7.55 12.99 -11.52
C ALA A 217 6.09 13.23 -12.01
N ASP A 218 5.48 12.23 -12.68
CA ASP A 218 4.08 12.33 -13.09
C ASP A 218 3.14 12.42 -11.88
N LEU A 219 3.46 11.68 -10.80
CA LEU A 219 2.67 11.76 -9.56
C LEU A 219 2.74 13.17 -8.94
N ARG A 220 3.90 13.82 -8.98
CA ARG A 220 4.07 15.22 -8.54
C ARG A 220 3.16 16.17 -9.32
N GLU A 221 3.14 16.05 -10.65
CA GLU A 221 2.26 16.87 -11.49
C GLU A 221 0.79 16.68 -11.15
N VAL A 222 0.35 15.43 -10.98
CA VAL A 222 -1.03 15.11 -10.60
C VAL A 222 -1.39 15.66 -9.22
N LEU A 223 -0.46 15.62 -8.26
CA LEU A 223 -0.67 16.14 -6.91
C LEU A 223 -0.41 17.66 -6.79
N GLY A 224 0.12 18.30 -7.82
CA GLY A 224 0.30 19.76 -7.90
C GLY A 224 1.50 20.30 -7.09
N VAL A 225 2.60 19.57 -7.03
CA VAL A 225 3.87 19.97 -6.38
C VAL A 225 5.08 19.74 -7.28
#